data_ba564f754ba8fec61e3fb4fe0c539ee5
#
_entry.id   ba564f754ba8fec61e3fb4fe0c539ee5
#
_cell.length_a   1.000
_cell.length_b   1.000
_cell.length_c   1.000
_cell.angle_alpha   90.00
_cell.angle_beta   90.00
_cell.angle_gamma   90.00
#
_symmetry.space_group_name_H-M   'P 1'
#
loop_
_entity.id
_entity.type
_entity.pdbx_description
1 polymer ?
#
loop_
_entity_poly.entity_id
_entity_poly.type
_entity_poly.pdbx_seq_one_letter_code
_entity_poly.pdbx_strand_id
1 'polypeptide(L)'
;MVEISVTTINGIEALHATPSGKQAASLPTVFFFHGFTSSKEVYAYFAYALAHAGFRVVAPDAPMHGARFDGDEARRLRHFWDIFQQNVRELPEYVVHFRQLGLIEEGRIGVCGASLGGMTALASMTQYPWINVVAAFMGSGYVSSLSRSLFPPVAPDEPQNAPRLAALAEQLAPFDVGHQLDKVSDRPLLLWHGRADTLVPAGETERLYQALAGCQRDANVTYLTEADIGHKITPTALRAGTRFFRQHL
;
A
#
# COMPACT_ATOMS: atom_id res chain seq x y z
N MET A 1 0.69 8.86 24.43
CA MET A 1 0.71 10.06 23.55
C MET A 1 1.47 9.71 22.27
N VAL A 2 1.18 10.38 21.16
CA VAL A 2 1.81 10.21 19.85
C VAL A 2 2.32 11.57 19.40
N GLU A 3 3.49 11.60 18.79
CA GLU A 3 4.05 12.77 18.12
C GLU A 3 3.98 12.54 16.62
N ILE A 4 3.45 13.53 15.91
CA ILE A 4 3.34 13.53 14.44
C ILE A 4 3.99 14.80 13.93
N SER A 5 4.91 14.65 13.00
CA SER A 5 5.61 15.74 12.32
C SER A 5 5.67 15.48 10.82
N VAL A 6 5.98 16.51 10.05
CA VAL A 6 6.36 16.36 8.64
C VAL A 6 7.88 16.25 8.58
N THR A 7 8.38 15.30 7.84
CA THR A 7 9.80 15.13 7.53
C THR A 7 10.01 15.14 6.02
N THR A 8 11.21 15.42 5.58
CA THR A 8 11.57 15.39 4.15
C THR A 8 12.62 14.31 3.92
N ILE A 9 12.35 13.41 2.98
CA ILE A 9 13.22 12.29 2.59
C ILE A 9 13.52 12.47 1.10
N ASN A 10 14.79 12.79 0.75
CA ASN A 10 15.19 13.01 -0.63
C ASN A 10 14.30 14.04 -1.38
N GLY A 11 13.83 15.10 -0.69
CA GLY A 11 12.93 16.10 -1.26
C GLY A 11 11.45 15.73 -1.25
N ILE A 12 11.08 14.54 -0.73
CA ILE A 12 9.69 14.06 -0.62
C ILE A 12 9.21 14.28 0.81
N GLU A 13 8.09 14.97 0.98
CA GLU A 13 7.45 15.11 2.27
C GLU A 13 6.74 13.81 2.71
N ALA A 14 6.91 13.47 3.98
CA ALA A 14 6.25 12.36 4.63
C ALA A 14 5.74 12.75 6.02
N LEU A 15 4.59 12.24 6.44
CA LEU A 15 4.26 12.20 7.86
C LEU A 15 5.17 11.21 8.57
N HIS A 16 5.76 11.64 9.67
CA HIS A 16 6.54 10.83 10.57
C HIS A 16 5.86 10.82 11.94
N ALA A 17 5.37 9.66 12.35
CA ALA A 17 4.69 9.49 13.63
C ALA A 17 5.42 8.46 14.50
N THR A 18 5.50 8.75 15.82
CA THR A 18 6.10 7.87 16.81
C THR A 18 5.36 7.95 18.14
N PRO A 19 5.51 6.97 19.05
CA PRO A 19 5.19 7.19 20.45
C PRO A 19 5.94 8.40 20.99
N SER A 20 5.29 9.20 21.84
CA SER A 20 5.88 10.43 22.40
C SER A 20 7.20 10.15 23.12
N GLY A 21 8.23 10.96 22.83
CA GLY A 21 9.58 10.82 23.36
C GLY A 21 10.41 9.69 22.72
N LYS A 22 9.94 9.08 21.63
CA LYS A 22 10.60 7.98 20.94
C LYS A 22 11.12 8.31 19.53
N GLN A 23 11.17 9.58 19.14
CA GLN A 23 11.56 10.00 17.78
C GLN A 23 12.98 9.52 17.41
N ALA A 24 13.90 9.53 18.37
CA ALA A 24 15.28 9.11 18.16
C ALA A 24 15.52 7.62 18.47
N ALA A 25 14.50 6.87 18.91
CA ALA A 25 14.65 5.46 19.24
C ALA A 25 14.61 4.60 17.98
N SER A 26 15.36 3.50 17.96
CA SER A 26 15.15 2.41 17.01
C SER A 26 13.82 1.73 17.30
N LEU A 27 12.90 1.69 16.32
CA LEU A 27 11.54 1.16 16.49
C LEU A 27 11.17 0.24 15.32
N PRO A 28 10.26 -0.73 15.55
CA PRO A 28 9.56 -1.38 14.46
C PRO A 28 8.87 -0.30 13.60
N THR A 29 9.06 -0.38 12.29
CA THR A 29 8.67 0.72 11.39
C THR A 29 7.66 0.26 10.35
N VAL A 30 6.57 1.01 10.19
CA VAL A 30 5.55 0.79 9.18
C VAL A 30 5.57 1.93 8.17
N PHE A 31 5.77 1.59 6.90
CA PHE A 31 5.61 2.51 5.78
C PHE A 31 4.17 2.44 5.29
N PHE A 32 3.48 3.58 5.30
CA PHE A 32 2.06 3.66 4.92
C PHE A 32 1.89 4.44 3.62
N PHE A 33 1.19 3.85 2.64
CA PHE A 33 0.85 4.49 1.37
C PHE A 33 -0.63 4.85 1.31
N HIS A 34 -0.93 6.12 1.04
CA HIS A 34 -2.30 6.63 0.93
C HIS A 34 -2.97 6.24 -0.40
N GLY A 35 -4.29 6.43 -0.49
CA GLY A 35 -5.08 6.19 -1.69
C GLY A 35 -4.92 7.27 -2.76
N PHE A 36 -5.34 6.97 -4.00
CA PHE A 36 -5.35 7.92 -5.09
C PHE A 36 -6.26 9.12 -4.80
N THR A 37 -5.90 10.30 -5.29
CA THR A 37 -6.55 11.60 -5.03
C THR A 37 -6.56 12.03 -3.54
N SER A 38 -5.71 11.43 -2.72
CA SER A 38 -5.59 11.71 -1.28
C SER A 38 -4.21 12.32 -0.94
N SER A 39 -3.84 12.32 0.34
CA SER A 39 -2.53 12.78 0.81
C SER A 39 -2.16 12.09 2.12
N LYS A 40 -0.92 12.33 2.57
CA LYS A 40 -0.42 11.85 3.87
C LYS A 40 -1.29 12.33 5.05
N GLU A 41 -1.81 13.56 4.98
CA GLU A 41 -2.63 14.15 6.05
C GLU A 41 -3.98 13.45 6.18
N VAL A 42 -4.63 13.12 5.07
CA VAL A 42 -5.94 12.44 5.08
C VAL A 42 -5.87 11.10 5.79
N TYR A 43 -4.71 10.42 5.70
CA TYR A 43 -4.48 9.13 6.36
C TYR A 43 -3.72 9.24 7.69
N ALA A 44 -3.59 10.43 8.27
CA ALA A 44 -2.92 10.64 9.56
C ALA A 44 -3.51 9.80 10.70
N TYR A 45 -4.77 9.37 10.60
CA TYR A 45 -5.39 8.47 11.57
C TYR A 45 -4.75 7.07 11.61
N PHE A 46 -4.22 6.56 10.47
CA PHE A 46 -3.39 5.34 10.48
C PHE A 46 -2.06 5.58 11.16
N ALA A 47 -1.40 6.70 10.83
CA ALA A 47 -0.15 7.08 11.48
C ALA A 47 -0.31 7.20 12.98
N TYR A 48 -1.39 7.85 13.46
CA TYR A 48 -1.72 7.94 14.87
C TYR A 48 -1.95 6.56 15.50
N ALA A 49 -2.81 5.71 14.90
CA ALA A 49 -3.20 4.43 15.49
C ALA A 49 -2.00 3.48 15.61
N LEU A 50 -1.16 3.41 14.60
CA LEU A 50 0.04 2.57 14.59
C LEU A 50 1.11 3.12 15.53
N ALA A 51 1.34 4.44 15.56
CA ALA A 51 2.30 5.04 16.50
C ALA A 51 1.84 4.88 17.96
N HIS A 52 0.52 4.99 18.22
CA HIS A 52 -0.05 4.69 19.54
C HIS A 52 0.15 3.22 19.94
N ALA A 53 0.23 2.33 18.97
CA ALA A 53 0.52 0.91 19.19
C ALA A 53 2.00 0.57 19.38
N GLY A 54 2.91 1.56 19.24
CA GLY A 54 4.34 1.41 19.51
C GLY A 54 5.26 1.49 18.29
N PHE A 55 4.71 1.69 17.11
CA PHE A 55 5.47 1.72 15.87
C PHE A 55 5.97 3.12 15.50
N ARG A 56 7.08 3.19 14.77
CA ARG A 56 7.38 4.32 13.90
C ARG A 56 6.52 4.19 12.65
N VAL A 57 5.90 5.28 12.20
CA VAL A 57 5.15 5.31 10.94
C VAL A 57 5.72 6.39 10.04
N VAL A 58 5.96 6.01 8.79
CA VAL A 58 6.41 6.91 7.73
C VAL A 58 5.38 6.84 6.60
N ALA A 59 4.69 7.95 6.35
CA ALA A 59 3.65 8.03 5.32
C ALA A 59 4.01 9.13 4.31
N PRO A 60 4.71 8.81 3.20
CA PRO A 60 5.06 9.78 2.17
C PRO A 60 3.86 10.19 1.34
N ASP A 61 3.91 11.39 0.74
CA ASP A 61 3.02 11.73 -0.37
C ASP A 61 3.42 10.95 -1.62
N ALA A 62 2.47 10.29 -2.25
CA ALA A 62 2.66 9.66 -3.54
C ALA A 62 3.00 10.70 -4.63
N PRO A 63 3.65 10.31 -5.74
CA PRO A 63 3.85 11.22 -6.88
C PRO A 63 2.54 11.89 -7.30
N MET A 64 2.58 13.15 -7.66
CA MET A 64 1.40 13.97 -8.04
C MET A 64 0.31 14.06 -6.95
N HIS A 65 0.65 13.90 -5.67
CA HIS A 65 -0.28 14.02 -4.54
C HIS A 65 0.32 14.91 -3.44
N GLY A 66 -0.55 15.44 -2.57
CA GLY A 66 -0.14 16.26 -1.43
C GLY A 66 0.83 17.37 -1.84
N ALA A 67 1.99 17.47 -1.18
CA ALA A 67 3.01 18.46 -1.49
C ALA A 67 3.69 18.28 -2.88
N ARG A 68 3.46 17.14 -3.54
CA ARG A 68 3.98 16.83 -4.89
C ARG A 68 2.95 17.10 -6.00
N PHE A 69 1.77 17.63 -5.67
CA PHE A 69 0.72 17.89 -6.64
C PHE A 69 0.92 19.24 -7.33
N ASP A 70 0.93 19.23 -8.66
CA ASP A 70 1.11 20.41 -9.50
C ASP A 70 -0.20 21.12 -9.90
N GLY A 71 -1.36 20.61 -9.43
CA GLY A 71 -2.69 21.15 -9.75
C GLY A 71 -3.35 20.52 -10.99
N ASP A 72 -2.67 19.66 -11.75
CA ASP A 72 -3.24 19.02 -12.96
C ASP A 72 -3.87 17.66 -12.64
N GLU A 73 -5.18 17.67 -12.30
CA GLU A 73 -5.95 16.45 -12.02
C GLU A 73 -6.05 15.52 -13.21
N ALA A 74 -6.20 16.06 -14.41
CA ALA A 74 -6.32 15.26 -15.63
C ALA A 74 -5.01 14.52 -15.95
N ARG A 75 -3.88 15.20 -15.72
CA ARG A 75 -2.55 14.58 -15.80
C ARG A 75 -2.40 13.48 -14.77
N ARG A 76 -2.73 13.75 -13.50
CA ARG A 76 -2.67 12.75 -12.42
C ARG A 76 -3.48 11.49 -12.73
N LEU A 77 -4.70 11.63 -13.26
CA LEU A 77 -5.54 10.51 -13.68
C LEU A 77 -4.87 9.63 -14.74
N ARG A 78 -4.29 10.24 -15.79
CA ARG A 78 -3.61 9.50 -16.86
C ARG A 78 -2.34 8.79 -16.40
N HIS A 79 -1.74 9.24 -15.30
CA HIS A 79 -0.50 8.67 -14.75
C HIS A 79 -0.71 7.77 -13.53
N PHE A 80 -1.95 7.29 -13.28
CA PHE A 80 -2.26 6.42 -12.14
C PHE A 80 -1.27 5.25 -12.01
N TRP A 81 -0.99 4.56 -13.10
CA TRP A 81 -0.12 3.38 -13.10
C TRP A 81 1.37 3.72 -13.01
N ASP A 82 1.78 4.88 -13.49
CA ASP A 82 3.12 5.42 -13.28
C ASP A 82 3.33 5.77 -11.80
N ILE A 83 2.33 6.42 -11.18
CA ILE A 83 2.31 6.74 -9.74
C ILE A 83 2.41 5.46 -8.90
N PHE A 84 1.64 4.42 -9.24
CA PHE A 84 1.71 3.12 -8.59
C PHE A 84 3.13 2.53 -8.64
N GLN A 85 3.72 2.46 -9.83
CA GLN A 85 5.07 1.91 -10.01
C GLN A 85 6.13 2.73 -9.26
N GLN A 86 5.99 4.05 -9.25
CA GLN A 86 6.93 4.92 -8.57
C GLN A 86 6.83 4.79 -7.06
N ASN A 87 5.63 4.65 -6.49
CA ASN A 87 5.46 4.35 -5.05
C ASN A 87 6.25 3.08 -4.64
N VAL A 88 6.15 2.01 -5.45
CA VAL A 88 6.88 0.77 -5.17
C VAL A 88 8.40 1.01 -5.24
N ARG A 89 8.88 1.74 -6.25
CA ARG A 89 10.31 2.01 -6.45
C ARG A 89 10.92 2.96 -5.42
N GLU A 90 10.14 3.87 -4.86
CA GLU A 90 10.60 4.85 -3.84
C GLU A 90 10.71 4.23 -2.44
N LEU A 91 9.98 3.15 -2.14
CA LEU A 91 9.98 2.53 -0.81
C LEU A 91 11.39 2.19 -0.28
N PRO A 92 12.32 1.58 -1.06
CA PRO A 92 13.68 1.32 -0.59
C PRO A 92 14.43 2.58 -0.16
N GLU A 93 14.21 3.71 -0.81
CA GLU A 93 14.86 4.99 -0.47
C GLU A 93 14.45 5.48 0.91
N TYR A 94 13.16 5.35 1.25
CA TYR A 94 12.64 5.68 2.57
C TYR A 94 13.25 4.76 3.65
N VAL A 95 13.34 3.47 3.36
CA VAL A 95 13.94 2.50 4.28
C VAL A 95 15.43 2.81 4.51
N VAL A 96 16.18 3.06 3.42
CA VAL A 96 17.60 3.43 3.50
C VAL A 96 17.81 4.67 4.34
N HIS A 97 17.00 5.72 4.13
CA HIS A 97 17.08 6.96 4.89
C HIS A 97 16.94 6.71 6.41
N PHE A 98 15.88 6.02 6.83
CA PHE A 98 15.65 5.75 8.25
C PHE A 98 16.63 4.73 8.86
N ARG A 99 17.16 3.78 8.06
CA ARG A 99 18.25 2.89 8.48
C ARG A 99 19.54 3.65 8.75
N GLN A 100 19.94 4.56 7.85
CA GLN A 100 21.14 5.39 8.03
C GLN A 100 21.08 6.26 9.28
N LEU A 101 19.86 6.67 9.68
CA LEU A 101 19.64 7.39 10.93
C LEU A 101 19.59 6.47 12.17
N GLY A 102 19.69 5.15 12.02
CA GLY A 102 19.60 4.18 13.13
C GLY A 102 18.20 4.08 13.75
N LEU A 103 17.16 4.45 12.99
CA LEU A 103 15.79 4.59 13.50
C LEU A 103 14.89 3.38 13.28
N ILE A 104 15.30 2.41 12.44
CA ILE A 104 14.59 1.16 12.20
C ILE A 104 15.14 0.05 13.05
N GLU A 105 14.28 -0.66 13.78
CA GLU A 105 14.62 -1.92 14.40
C GLU A 105 14.71 -2.99 13.31
N GLU A 106 15.91 -3.56 13.10
CA GLU A 106 16.17 -4.48 12.00
C GLU A 106 15.33 -5.77 12.12
N GLY A 107 14.86 -6.24 10.96
CA GLY A 107 13.92 -7.38 10.86
C GLY A 107 12.49 -7.03 11.27
N ARG A 108 12.16 -5.75 11.48
CA ARG A 108 10.81 -5.31 11.88
C ARG A 108 10.31 -4.16 11.01
N ILE A 109 10.16 -4.45 9.70
CA ILE A 109 9.67 -3.51 8.69
C ILE A 109 8.32 -3.99 8.17
N GLY A 110 7.29 -3.18 8.34
CA GLY A 110 5.96 -3.40 7.80
C GLY A 110 5.62 -2.43 6.68
N VAL A 111 4.76 -2.85 5.78
CA VAL A 111 4.18 -1.99 4.74
C VAL A 111 2.66 -2.06 4.80
N CYS A 112 2.03 -0.91 4.71
CA CYS A 112 0.58 -0.78 4.80
C CYS A 112 0.08 0.23 3.76
N GLY A 113 -1.14 0.06 3.29
CA GLY A 113 -1.74 1.06 2.43
C GLY A 113 -3.19 0.77 2.06
N ALA A 114 -3.84 1.78 1.49
CA ALA A 114 -5.24 1.70 1.11
C ALA A 114 -5.44 2.04 -0.37
N SER A 115 -6.28 1.30 -1.08
CA SER A 115 -6.57 1.50 -2.51
C SER A 115 -5.28 1.42 -3.35
N LEU A 116 -4.89 2.51 -4.02
CA LEU A 116 -3.57 2.64 -4.67
C LEU A 116 -2.43 2.20 -3.72
N GLY A 117 -2.48 2.67 -2.46
CA GLY A 117 -1.50 2.28 -1.43
C GLY A 117 -1.59 0.79 -1.07
N GLY A 118 -2.78 0.19 -1.09
CA GLY A 118 -2.96 -1.25 -0.88
C GLY A 118 -2.34 -2.09 -1.99
N MET A 119 -2.49 -1.66 -3.25
CA MET A 119 -1.80 -2.25 -4.41
C MET A 119 -0.28 -2.09 -4.29
N THR A 120 0.18 -0.89 -3.88
CA THR A 120 1.60 -0.61 -3.61
C THR A 120 2.17 -1.55 -2.55
N ALA A 121 1.46 -1.75 -1.44
CA ALA A 121 1.89 -2.64 -0.36
C ALA A 121 2.01 -4.10 -0.82
N LEU A 122 1.03 -4.60 -1.57
CA LEU A 122 1.04 -5.95 -2.14
C LEU A 122 2.19 -6.14 -3.12
N ALA A 123 2.34 -5.25 -4.09
CA ALA A 123 3.43 -5.30 -5.06
C ALA A 123 4.80 -5.22 -4.38
N SER A 124 4.96 -4.34 -3.39
CA SER A 124 6.22 -4.21 -2.63
C SER A 124 6.60 -5.51 -1.93
N MET A 125 5.63 -6.29 -1.45
CA MET A 125 5.89 -7.59 -0.83
C MET A 125 6.54 -8.58 -1.80
N THR A 126 6.19 -8.54 -3.09
CA THR A 126 6.82 -9.40 -4.11
C THR A 126 8.21 -8.94 -4.53
N GLN A 127 8.49 -7.64 -4.42
CA GLN A 127 9.75 -7.04 -4.88
C GLN A 127 10.83 -7.03 -3.78
N TYR A 128 10.41 -6.96 -2.49
CA TYR A 128 11.33 -6.68 -1.39
C TYR A 128 11.23 -7.74 -0.29
N PRO A 129 12.13 -8.74 -0.27
CA PRO A 129 12.10 -9.83 0.73
C PRO A 129 12.41 -9.37 2.17
N TRP A 130 12.93 -8.15 2.35
CA TRP A 130 13.18 -7.56 3.67
C TRP A 130 11.91 -6.97 4.34
N ILE A 131 10.77 -6.94 3.67
CA ILE A 131 9.49 -6.59 4.29
C ILE A 131 9.02 -7.79 5.11
N ASN A 132 8.70 -7.57 6.38
CA ASN A 132 8.33 -8.64 7.31
C ASN A 132 6.82 -8.85 7.42
N VAL A 133 6.03 -7.78 7.31
CA VAL A 133 4.56 -7.82 7.47
C VAL A 133 3.90 -6.86 6.50
N VAL A 134 2.80 -7.28 5.86
CA VAL A 134 2.03 -6.41 4.95
C VAL A 134 0.56 -6.38 5.34
N ALA A 135 -0.05 -5.19 5.28
CA ALA A 135 -1.50 -5.01 5.38
C ALA A 135 -2.01 -4.20 4.18
N ALA A 136 -2.85 -4.80 3.36
CA ALA A 136 -3.44 -4.19 2.17
C ALA A 136 -4.95 -3.99 2.35
N PHE A 137 -5.40 -2.75 2.24
CA PHE A 137 -6.80 -2.37 2.35
C PHE A 137 -7.33 -1.96 0.98
N MET A 138 -8.43 -2.56 0.53
CA MET A 138 -9.14 -2.22 -0.71
C MET A 138 -8.22 -2.16 -1.94
N GLY A 139 -7.24 -3.08 -2.03
CA GLY A 139 -6.29 -3.17 -3.12
C GLY A 139 -6.58 -4.34 -4.06
N SER A 140 -5.71 -4.51 -5.06
CA SER A 140 -5.68 -5.68 -5.95
C SER A 140 -4.26 -6.20 -6.07
N GLY A 141 -4.11 -7.51 -6.15
CA GLY A 141 -2.86 -8.18 -6.50
C GLY A 141 -2.73 -8.49 -8.00
N TYR A 142 -3.64 -7.97 -8.84
CA TYR A 142 -3.71 -8.25 -10.28
C TYR A 142 -3.69 -6.95 -11.09
N VAL A 143 -2.65 -6.15 -10.88
CA VAL A 143 -2.54 -4.78 -11.41
C VAL A 143 -2.48 -4.73 -12.94
N SER A 144 -1.87 -5.73 -13.60
CA SER A 144 -1.79 -5.78 -15.06
C SER A 144 -3.18 -5.97 -15.70
N SER A 145 -4.01 -6.88 -15.18
CA SER A 145 -5.37 -7.06 -15.68
C SER A 145 -6.29 -5.90 -15.31
N LEU A 146 -6.15 -5.37 -14.08
CA LEU A 146 -6.95 -4.26 -13.59
C LEU A 146 -6.69 -2.94 -14.35
N SER A 147 -5.51 -2.77 -14.95
CA SER A 147 -5.12 -1.57 -15.68
C SER A 147 -5.99 -1.24 -16.90
N ARG A 148 -6.74 -2.22 -17.37
CA ARG A 148 -7.69 -2.02 -18.49
C ARG A 148 -9.01 -1.37 -18.07
N SER A 149 -9.38 -1.49 -16.79
CA SER A 149 -10.67 -1.00 -16.28
C SER A 149 -10.51 0.10 -15.23
N LEU A 150 -9.46 0.07 -14.42
CA LEU A 150 -9.20 1.08 -13.40
C LEU A 150 -8.23 2.13 -13.93
N PHE A 151 -8.70 3.35 -14.12
CA PHE A 151 -7.91 4.49 -14.61
C PHE A 151 -7.01 4.15 -15.81
N PRO A 152 -7.55 3.61 -16.91
CA PRO A 152 -6.75 3.36 -18.09
C PRO A 152 -6.21 4.68 -18.66
N PRO A 153 -4.94 4.76 -19.10
CA PRO A 153 -4.34 6.00 -19.59
C PRO A 153 -4.91 6.47 -20.93
N VAL A 154 -5.64 5.60 -21.61
CA VAL A 154 -6.32 5.83 -22.90
C VAL A 154 -7.64 5.07 -22.92
N ALA A 155 -8.56 5.47 -23.79
CA ALA A 155 -9.87 4.81 -23.96
C ALA A 155 -9.69 3.32 -24.32
N PRO A 156 -10.18 2.37 -23.51
CA PRO A 156 -9.93 0.95 -23.73
C PRO A 156 -10.73 0.37 -24.90
N ASP A 157 -11.85 1.01 -25.26
CA ASP A 157 -12.76 0.55 -26.33
C ASP A 157 -12.31 0.97 -27.74
N GLU A 158 -11.26 1.77 -27.84
CA GLU A 158 -10.71 2.23 -29.13
C GLU A 158 -9.62 1.26 -29.60
N PRO A 159 -9.79 0.57 -30.77
CA PRO A 159 -8.86 -0.46 -31.24
C PRO A 159 -7.41 0.03 -31.41
N GLN A 160 -7.20 1.30 -31.79
CA GLN A 160 -5.88 1.90 -31.93
C GLN A 160 -5.10 1.97 -30.60
N ASN A 161 -5.78 1.92 -29.46
CA ASN A 161 -5.18 1.97 -28.12
C ASN A 161 -4.77 0.59 -27.59
N ALA A 162 -5.18 -0.50 -28.25
CA ALA A 162 -4.90 -1.87 -27.80
C ALA A 162 -3.39 -2.15 -27.62
N PRO A 163 -2.48 -1.72 -28.51
CA PRO A 163 -1.03 -1.94 -28.30
C PRO A 163 -0.50 -1.19 -27.08
N ARG A 164 -1.00 0.02 -26.80
CA ARG A 164 -0.58 0.82 -25.63
C ARG A 164 -1.05 0.19 -24.32
N LEU A 165 -2.28 -0.32 -24.29
CA LEU A 165 -2.82 -1.03 -23.12
C LEU A 165 -2.11 -2.37 -22.89
N ALA A 166 -1.74 -3.08 -23.96
CA ALA A 166 -0.95 -4.30 -23.86
C ALA A 166 0.45 -4.02 -23.28
N ALA A 167 1.14 -3.00 -23.81
CA ALA A 167 2.44 -2.57 -23.29
C ALA A 167 2.38 -2.16 -21.81
N LEU A 168 1.33 -1.46 -21.38
CA LEU A 168 1.12 -1.14 -19.98
C LEU A 168 0.95 -2.41 -19.13
N ALA A 169 0.14 -3.36 -19.56
CA ALA A 169 -0.05 -4.62 -18.85
C ALA A 169 1.25 -5.40 -18.72
N GLU A 170 2.10 -5.43 -19.74
CA GLU A 170 3.44 -6.03 -19.70
C GLU A 170 4.36 -5.31 -18.71
N GLN A 171 4.34 -3.97 -18.66
CA GLN A 171 5.10 -3.20 -17.68
C GLN A 171 4.66 -3.45 -16.24
N LEU A 172 3.38 -3.75 -16.02
CA LEU A 172 2.80 -4.02 -14.71
C LEU A 172 2.94 -5.49 -14.27
N ALA A 173 3.13 -6.42 -15.20
CA ALA A 173 3.20 -7.85 -14.92
C ALA A 173 4.23 -8.24 -13.83
N PRO A 174 5.42 -7.61 -13.71
CA PRO A 174 6.36 -7.88 -12.63
C PRO A 174 5.83 -7.54 -11.23
N PHE A 175 4.79 -6.70 -11.13
CA PHE A 175 4.14 -6.29 -9.88
C PHE A 175 2.90 -7.12 -9.56
N ASP A 176 2.46 -8.00 -10.46
CA ASP A 176 1.31 -8.88 -10.23
C ASP A 176 1.64 -9.93 -9.16
N VAL A 177 0.86 -9.88 -8.09
CA VAL A 177 0.98 -10.82 -6.97
C VAL A 177 0.44 -12.21 -7.36
N GLY A 178 -0.62 -12.24 -8.17
CA GLY A 178 -1.29 -13.48 -8.58
C GLY A 178 -0.39 -14.49 -9.30
N HIS A 179 0.72 -14.05 -9.89
CA HIS A 179 1.72 -14.91 -10.52
C HIS A 179 2.95 -15.17 -9.64
N GLN A 180 2.97 -14.67 -8.40
CA GLN A 180 4.09 -14.71 -7.47
C GLN A 180 3.62 -15.08 -6.05
N LEU A 181 2.67 -16.01 -5.93
CA LEU A 181 2.03 -16.36 -4.66
C LEU A 181 3.02 -16.87 -3.60
N ASP A 182 4.11 -17.50 -4.03
CA ASP A 182 5.22 -17.93 -3.18
C ASP A 182 5.89 -16.77 -2.45
N LYS A 183 5.96 -15.59 -3.07
CA LYS A 183 6.61 -14.40 -2.49
C LYS A 183 5.73 -13.63 -1.47
N VAL A 184 4.45 -13.97 -1.37
CA VAL A 184 3.52 -13.30 -0.45
C VAL A 184 2.91 -14.25 0.57
N SER A 185 3.23 -15.52 0.52
CA SER A 185 2.73 -16.54 1.43
C SER A 185 3.70 -16.92 2.56
N ASP A 186 4.94 -16.48 2.47
CA ASP A 186 6.02 -16.80 3.40
C ASP A 186 6.05 -15.92 4.67
N ARG A 187 5.25 -14.87 4.71
CA ARG A 187 5.17 -13.88 5.81
C ARG A 187 3.76 -13.36 6.01
N PRO A 188 3.47 -12.76 7.21
CA PRO A 188 2.12 -12.30 7.53
C PRO A 188 1.59 -11.27 6.54
N LEU A 189 0.39 -11.55 6.01
CA LEU A 189 -0.35 -10.71 5.07
C LEU A 189 -1.79 -10.51 5.55
N LEU A 190 -2.18 -9.26 5.77
CA LEU A 190 -3.59 -8.89 5.97
C LEU A 190 -4.18 -8.37 4.67
N LEU A 191 -5.28 -8.96 4.27
CA LEU A 191 -6.16 -8.51 3.19
C LEU A 191 -7.49 -8.06 3.79
N TRP A 192 -7.84 -6.78 3.59
CA TRP A 192 -9.14 -6.27 4.02
C TRP A 192 -9.89 -5.60 2.87
N HIS A 193 -11.22 -5.85 2.75
CA HIS A 193 -12.05 -5.22 1.72
C HIS A 193 -13.49 -5.00 2.18
N GLY A 194 -14.09 -3.88 1.79
CA GLY A 194 -15.53 -3.65 1.87
C GLY A 194 -16.25 -4.38 0.75
N ARG A 195 -17.28 -5.19 1.06
CA ARG A 195 -17.93 -6.06 0.05
C ARG A 195 -18.78 -5.31 -0.97
N ALA A 196 -19.18 -4.06 -0.68
CA ALA A 196 -19.90 -3.19 -1.60
C ALA A 196 -18.99 -2.23 -2.36
N ASP A 197 -17.68 -2.47 -2.41
CA ASP A 197 -16.71 -1.67 -3.15
C ASP A 197 -16.90 -1.87 -4.66
N THR A 198 -17.24 -0.78 -5.35
CA THR A 198 -17.43 -0.75 -6.82
C THR A 198 -16.30 -0.04 -7.55
N LEU A 199 -15.40 0.64 -6.82
CA LEU A 199 -14.25 1.32 -7.44
C LEU A 199 -13.09 0.34 -7.67
N VAL A 200 -12.63 -0.32 -6.62
CA VAL A 200 -11.77 -1.50 -6.71
C VAL A 200 -12.63 -2.69 -6.24
N PRO A 201 -13.13 -3.53 -7.15
CA PRO A 201 -14.07 -4.57 -6.77
C PRO A 201 -13.52 -5.50 -5.68
N ALA A 202 -14.33 -5.80 -4.66
CA ALA A 202 -13.94 -6.71 -3.58
C ALA A 202 -13.47 -8.09 -4.06
N GLY A 203 -13.99 -8.52 -5.23
CA GLY A 203 -13.57 -9.73 -5.93
C GLY A 203 -12.07 -9.79 -6.25
N GLU A 204 -11.38 -8.65 -6.35
CA GLU A 204 -9.94 -8.62 -6.58
C GLU A 204 -9.15 -9.18 -5.38
N THR A 205 -9.52 -8.78 -4.17
CA THR A 205 -8.91 -9.30 -2.94
C THR A 205 -9.35 -10.74 -2.66
N GLU A 206 -10.63 -11.04 -2.90
CA GLU A 206 -11.16 -12.41 -2.76
C GLU A 206 -10.46 -13.38 -3.70
N ARG A 207 -10.26 -13.00 -4.97
CA ARG A 207 -9.53 -13.79 -5.96
C ARG A 207 -8.11 -14.10 -5.50
N LEU A 208 -7.39 -13.13 -4.91
CA LEU A 208 -6.06 -13.36 -4.39
C LEU A 208 -6.07 -14.33 -3.21
N TYR A 209 -7.00 -14.15 -2.28
CA TYR A 209 -7.16 -15.06 -1.14
C TYR A 209 -7.47 -16.48 -1.61
N GLN A 210 -8.41 -16.66 -2.54
CA GLN A 210 -8.76 -17.97 -3.10
C GLN A 210 -7.59 -18.62 -3.83
N ALA A 211 -6.78 -17.84 -4.55
CA ALA A 211 -5.58 -18.36 -5.22
C ALA A 211 -4.54 -18.88 -4.20
N LEU A 212 -4.35 -18.16 -3.09
CA LEU A 212 -3.45 -18.60 -2.00
C LEU A 212 -3.99 -19.84 -1.30
N ALA A 213 -5.28 -19.89 -0.95
CA ALA A 213 -5.92 -21.03 -0.32
C ALA A 213 -5.92 -22.27 -1.23
N GLY A 214 -6.21 -22.09 -2.53
CA GLY A 214 -6.18 -23.17 -3.52
C GLY A 214 -4.82 -23.83 -3.68
N CYS A 215 -3.74 -23.10 -3.41
CA CYS A 215 -2.36 -23.60 -3.40
C CYS A 215 -1.88 -24.02 -1.99
N GLN A 216 -2.75 -24.01 -0.97
CA GLN A 216 -2.42 -24.27 0.45
C GLN A 216 -1.32 -23.31 0.98
N ARG A 217 -1.40 -22.03 0.60
CA ARG A 217 -0.44 -20.97 0.93
C ARG A 217 -1.05 -19.85 1.77
N ASP A 218 -2.18 -20.08 2.40
CA ASP A 218 -2.96 -19.11 3.20
C ASP A 218 -2.66 -19.13 4.70
N ALA A 219 -1.73 -19.96 5.16
CA ALA A 219 -1.40 -20.11 6.59
C ALA A 219 -0.98 -18.76 7.26
N ASN A 220 -0.35 -17.86 6.51
CA ASN A 220 0.08 -16.54 6.98
C ASN A 220 -0.88 -15.42 6.56
N VAL A 221 -2.03 -15.76 5.94
CA VAL A 221 -2.96 -14.78 5.38
C VAL A 221 -4.14 -14.58 6.32
N THR A 222 -4.40 -13.33 6.69
CA THR A 222 -5.63 -12.91 7.36
C THR A 222 -6.51 -12.20 6.33
N TYR A 223 -7.65 -12.81 5.97
CA TYR A 223 -8.61 -12.20 5.05
C TYR A 223 -9.84 -11.73 5.79
N LEU A 224 -10.15 -10.45 5.72
CA LEU A 224 -11.27 -9.80 6.40
C LEU A 224 -12.12 -9.01 5.42
N THR A 225 -13.44 -9.10 5.58
CA THR A 225 -14.39 -8.29 4.81
C THR A 225 -15.44 -7.65 5.71
N GLU A 226 -16.01 -6.53 5.27
CA GLU A 226 -17.19 -5.92 5.90
C GLU A 226 -18.31 -5.79 4.88
N ALA A 227 -19.51 -6.30 5.22
CA ALA A 227 -20.72 -6.16 4.42
C ALA A 227 -21.12 -4.67 4.31
N ASP A 228 -21.81 -4.30 3.21
CA ASP A 228 -22.38 -2.96 2.98
C ASP A 228 -21.37 -1.80 3.04
N ILE A 229 -20.07 -2.10 3.04
CA ILE A 229 -19.00 -1.11 3.00
C ILE A 229 -18.45 -1.01 1.57
N GLY A 230 -18.49 0.22 1.03
CA GLY A 230 -17.87 0.56 -0.25
C GLY A 230 -16.38 0.88 -0.11
N HIS A 231 -15.87 1.73 -1.01
CA HIS A 231 -14.44 2.10 -1.09
C HIS A 231 -14.04 3.09 0.01
N LYS A 232 -14.01 2.63 1.25
CA LYS A 232 -13.62 3.45 2.42
C LYS A 232 -13.09 2.59 3.56
N ILE A 233 -12.18 3.15 4.37
CA ILE A 233 -11.70 2.53 5.60
C ILE A 233 -12.70 2.77 6.73
N THR A 234 -13.03 1.71 7.45
CA THR A 234 -13.86 1.77 8.65
C THR A 234 -13.00 1.80 9.92
N PRO A 235 -13.55 2.25 11.06
CA PRO A 235 -12.87 2.11 12.35
C PRO A 235 -12.54 0.63 12.68
N THR A 236 -13.34 -0.32 12.20
CA THR A 236 -13.08 -1.77 12.38
C THR A 236 -11.88 -2.20 11.57
N ALA A 237 -11.78 -1.79 10.29
CA ALA A 237 -10.63 -2.03 9.44
C ALA A 237 -9.32 -1.49 10.04
N LEU A 238 -9.36 -0.22 10.52
CA LEU A 238 -8.21 0.42 11.17
C LEU A 238 -7.75 -0.36 12.41
N ARG A 239 -8.71 -0.76 13.28
CA ARG A 239 -8.39 -1.56 14.46
C ARG A 239 -7.83 -2.94 14.10
N ALA A 240 -8.37 -3.59 13.07
CA ALA A 240 -7.89 -4.88 12.58
C ALA A 240 -6.44 -4.78 12.10
N GLY A 241 -6.10 -3.77 11.26
CA GLY A 241 -4.74 -3.53 10.81
C GLY A 241 -3.77 -3.23 11.96
N THR A 242 -4.17 -2.36 12.90
CA THR A 242 -3.33 -2.04 14.07
C THR A 242 -3.05 -3.28 14.92
N ARG A 243 -4.08 -4.12 15.16
CA ARG A 243 -3.93 -5.38 15.90
C ARG A 243 -3.00 -6.35 15.17
N PHE A 244 -3.18 -6.46 13.85
CA PHE A 244 -2.39 -7.34 13.00
C PHE A 244 -0.88 -6.99 13.08
N PHE A 245 -0.52 -5.70 12.94
CA PHE A 245 0.87 -5.28 13.10
C PHE A 245 1.40 -5.57 14.51
N ARG A 246 0.63 -5.31 15.56
CA ARG A 246 1.04 -5.64 16.94
C ARG A 246 1.29 -7.13 17.18
N GLN A 247 0.64 -7.99 16.42
CA GLN A 247 0.77 -9.44 16.57
C GLN A 247 1.95 -10.00 15.77
N HIS A 248 2.33 -9.36 14.67
CA HIS A 248 3.24 -9.94 13.70
C HIS A 248 4.51 -9.12 13.44
N LEU A 249 4.54 -7.85 13.82
CA LEU A 249 5.66 -6.96 13.68
C LEU A 249 6.19 -6.51 15.03
#